data_999319b2d9b36f5fa78f69933d8d01a8
#
_entry.id   999319b2d9b36f5fa78f69933d8d01a8
#
_cell.length_a   1.000
_cell.length_b   1.000
_cell.length_c   1.000
_cell.angle_alpha   90.00
_cell.angle_beta   90.00
_cell.angle_gamma   90.00
#
_symmetry.space_group_name_H-M   'P 1'
#
loop_
_entity.id
_entity.type
_entity.pdbx_description
1 polymer ?
#
loop_
_entity_poly.entity_id
_entity_poly.type
_entity_poly.pdbx_seq_one_letter_code
_entity_poly.pdbx_strand_id
1 'polypeptide(L)'
;MRTVEVSAAPLAALAAELDEVAARRLTAGEERARRLLAGRTVWNVSAAEGGGVGELLRTMLPYARDGGVDARWLVLDGDAEFFRIAARLHAVMHADPGDGGELGPEEMAHYDRVLGANLEEVRESVASGDVVLLHDPATAGLAPGMRRRGARVIWRCHLGTDAPDGILDRAWAFLEPAVAQADRVVLSRPTYRPGFLEADAVRVIAPSVDPLSPKNRRLDPTAVSRLLADAGLVGGAAVAEQGADGADRPAEPADGAMRAGGPVPPGARTVLQVSRWDRLKDMSGVLIAFAEGFDELPEDVHLLLAGAAVAPHDSAAADVLDGCLEIWQGLEPQVRARAHVACLPTGDREHNALLVNALQRHAAVVVQKSLAEGFGLTVTEALWKGRPVVATAVGGIQDQITDGTNGLLVPDPTDLHGVMTCVARLLAEPAFAERLGQAAHDRVRREFLSDRHLLQYVDLVDELL
;
A
#
# COMPACT_ATOMS: atom_id res chain seq x y z
N MET A 1 -18.96 8.91 -14.55
CA MET A 1 -18.22 8.78 -13.26
C MET A 1 -19.17 8.41 -12.14
N ARG A 2 -18.76 7.52 -11.24
CA ARG A 2 -19.58 7.10 -10.10
C ARG A 2 -19.08 7.77 -8.81
N THR A 3 -20.01 8.28 -8.01
CA THR A 3 -19.70 8.85 -6.68
C THR A 3 -19.50 7.73 -5.67
N VAL A 4 -18.48 7.84 -4.85
CA VAL A 4 -18.24 6.97 -3.68
C VAL A 4 -18.69 7.72 -2.43
N GLU A 5 -19.55 7.08 -1.65
CA GLU A 5 -19.96 7.61 -0.35
C GLU A 5 -18.79 7.65 0.63
N VAL A 6 -18.58 8.80 1.22
CA VAL A 6 -17.55 9.04 2.24
C VAL A 6 -18.23 9.50 3.51
N SER A 7 -18.18 8.69 4.56
CA SER A 7 -18.64 9.09 5.90
C SER A 7 -17.54 9.89 6.61
N ALA A 8 -17.91 10.80 7.52
CA ALA A 8 -16.93 11.48 8.36
C ALA A 8 -16.38 10.50 9.43
N ALA A 9 -15.11 10.67 9.79
CA ALA A 9 -14.45 9.98 10.90
C ALA A 9 -13.86 11.03 11.85
N PRO A 10 -13.99 10.86 13.18
CA PRO A 10 -13.60 11.89 14.14
C PRO A 10 -12.12 12.27 14.04
N LEU A 11 -11.81 13.48 13.59
CA LEU A 11 -10.44 14.01 13.54
C LEU A 11 -9.81 14.07 14.94
N ALA A 12 -10.63 14.29 15.98
CA ALA A 12 -10.21 14.23 17.37
C ALA A 12 -9.67 12.85 17.78
N ALA A 13 -10.17 11.76 17.19
CA ALA A 13 -9.65 10.42 17.46
C ALA A 13 -8.23 10.26 16.87
N LEU A 14 -7.98 10.79 15.69
CA LEU A 14 -6.63 10.84 15.13
C LEU A 14 -5.70 11.69 15.99
N ALA A 15 -6.16 12.87 16.45
CA ALA A 15 -5.39 13.75 17.32
C ALA A 15 -4.97 13.07 18.64
N ALA A 16 -5.79 12.15 19.17
CA ALA A 16 -5.49 11.41 20.41
C ALA A 16 -4.32 10.40 20.25
N GLU A 17 -4.00 9.96 19.04
CA GLU A 17 -2.85 9.08 18.76
C GLU A 17 -1.54 9.85 18.60
N LEU A 18 -1.60 11.19 18.52
CA LEU A 18 -0.46 12.06 18.28
C LEU A 18 0.16 12.57 19.59
N ASP A 19 1.38 13.12 19.50
CA ASP A 19 1.90 13.94 20.58
C ASP A 19 1.20 15.32 20.60
N GLU A 20 1.39 16.04 21.71
CA GLU A 20 0.71 17.33 21.95
C GLU A 20 1.04 18.39 20.87
N VAL A 21 2.25 18.36 20.31
CA VAL A 21 2.67 19.33 19.27
C VAL A 21 1.99 19.01 17.95
N ALA A 22 1.99 17.74 17.54
CA ALA A 22 1.33 17.28 16.33
C ALA A 22 -0.19 17.46 16.41
N ALA A 23 -0.82 17.16 17.56
CA ALA A 23 -2.24 17.37 17.79
C ALA A 23 -2.64 18.86 17.66
N ARG A 24 -1.86 19.78 18.25
CA ARG A 24 -2.08 21.24 18.08
C ARG A 24 -1.93 21.68 16.62
N ARG A 25 -0.93 21.15 15.90
CA ARG A 25 -0.75 21.45 14.47
C ARG A 25 -1.94 20.96 13.63
N LEU A 26 -2.45 19.78 13.94
CA LEU A 26 -3.61 19.21 13.26
C LEU A 26 -4.85 20.10 13.47
N THR A 27 -5.14 20.54 14.69
CA THR A 27 -6.25 21.45 14.99
C THR A 27 -6.11 22.81 14.29
N ALA A 28 -4.91 23.39 14.27
CA ALA A 28 -4.65 24.63 13.55
C ALA A 28 -4.82 24.47 12.04
N GLY A 29 -4.40 23.31 11.49
CA GLY A 29 -4.57 22.95 10.09
C GLY A 29 -6.04 22.75 9.71
N GLU A 30 -6.85 22.13 10.58
CA GLU A 30 -8.29 22.00 10.41
C GLU A 30 -8.97 23.35 10.27
N GLU A 31 -8.71 24.30 11.19
CA GLU A 31 -9.25 25.64 11.12
C GLU A 31 -8.83 26.38 9.87
N ARG A 32 -7.58 26.20 9.42
CA ARG A 32 -7.06 26.79 8.19
C ARG A 32 -7.75 26.19 6.96
N ALA A 33 -7.87 24.88 6.87
CA ALA A 33 -8.57 24.18 5.78
C ALA A 33 -10.02 24.65 5.65
N ARG A 34 -10.74 24.74 6.77
CA ARG A 34 -12.13 25.22 6.82
C ARG A 34 -12.27 26.65 6.26
N ARG A 35 -11.31 27.54 6.56
CA ARG A 35 -11.32 28.91 6.02
C ARG A 35 -10.98 28.95 4.52
N LEU A 36 -9.93 28.25 4.09
CA LEU A 36 -9.45 28.23 2.71
C LEU A 36 -10.48 27.62 1.75
N LEU A 37 -11.15 26.58 2.19
CA LEU A 37 -12.07 25.78 1.37
C LEU A 37 -13.54 26.12 1.60
N ALA A 38 -13.83 27.20 2.32
CA ALA A 38 -15.21 27.65 2.52
C ALA A 38 -15.92 27.93 1.18
N GLY A 39 -17.02 27.20 0.94
CA GLY A 39 -17.81 27.32 -0.30
C GLY A 39 -17.18 26.65 -1.52
N ARG A 40 -16.14 25.83 -1.36
CA ARG A 40 -15.46 25.06 -2.40
C ARG A 40 -15.61 23.58 -2.13
N THR A 41 -15.66 22.79 -3.18
CA THR A 41 -15.58 21.32 -3.08
C THR A 41 -14.16 20.86 -3.42
N VAL A 42 -13.66 19.86 -2.67
CA VAL A 42 -12.42 19.14 -2.98
C VAL A 42 -12.78 17.79 -3.58
N TRP A 43 -12.60 17.68 -4.89
CA TRP A 43 -12.89 16.48 -5.65
C TRP A 43 -11.66 15.58 -5.72
N ASN A 44 -11.83 14.31 -5.38
CA ASN A 44 -10.80 13.28 -5.59
C ASN A 44 -11.28 12.34 -6.68
N VAL A 45 -10.49 12.14 -7.73
CA VAL A 45 -10.84 11.26 -8.85
C VAL A 45 -9.83 10.14 -8.94
N SER A 46 -10.30 8.89 -8.91
CA SER A 46 -9.46 7.69 -9.03
C SER A 46 -9.99 6.73 -10.10
N ALA A 47 -9.15 5.82 -10.58
CA ALA A 47 -9.54 4.80 -11.55
C ALA A 47 -10.49 3.75 -10.95
N ALA A 48 -10.32 3.45 -9.66
CA ALA A 48 -11.09 2.42 -8.95
C ALA A 48 -11.23 2.77 -7.46
N GLU A 49 -12.15 2.09 -6.79
CA GLU A 49 -12.30 2.15 -5.33
C GLU A 49 -11.28 1.26 -4.59
N GLY A 50 -10.71 0.28 -5.27
CA GLY A 50 -9.76 -0.67 -4.72
C GLY A 50 -8.32 -0.20 -4.85
N GLY A 51 -7.38 -1.05 -4.41
CA GLY A 51 -5.95 -0.78 -4.47
C GLY A 51 -5.48 0.28 -3.48
N GLY A 52 -4.20 0.65 -3.57
CA GLY A 52 -3.55 1.56 -2.62
C GLY A 52 -4.16 2.95 -2.58
N VAL A 53 -4.54 3.51 -3.73
CA VAL A 53 -5.18 4.84 -3.81
C VAL A 53 -6.55 4.81 -3.12
N GLY A 54 -7.38 3.79 -3.43
CA GLY A 54 -8.70 3.66 -2.81
C GLY A 54 -8.60 3.48 -1.28
N GLU A 55 -7.61 2.73 -0.80
CA GLU A 55 -7.35 2.57 0.64
C GLU A 55 -6.95 3.92 1.27
N LEU A 56 -6.05 4.66 0.63
CA LEU A 56 -5.62 5.98 1.11
C LEU A 56 -6.81 6.96 1.17
N LEU A 57 -7.64 7.03 0.14
CA LEU A 57 -8.79 7.92 0.12
C LEU A 57 -9.84 7.56 1.17
N ARG A 58 -10.07 6.26 1.43
CA ARG A 58 -10.97 5.80 2.49
C ARG A 58 -10.51 6.19 3.90
N THR A 59 -9.22 6.40 4.10
CA THR A 59 -8.67 6.82 5.39
C THR A 59 -8.56 8.34 5.51
N MET A 60 -8.24 9.04 4.44
CA MET A 60 -7.99 10.48 4.47
C MET A 60 -9.26 11.35 4.37
N LEU A 61 -10.17 11.00 3.45
CA LEU A 61 -11.35 11.81 3.19
C LEU A 61 -12.33 11.89 4.36
N PRO A 62 -12.54 10.83 5.17
CA PRO A 62 -13.35 10.92 6.37
C PRO A 62 -12.89 11.99 7.36
N TYR A 63 -11.58 12.11 7.58
CA TYR A 63 -11.00 13.14 8.44
C TYR A 63 -11.15 14.55 7.86
N ALA A 64 -10.95 14.71 6.55
CA ALA A 64 -11.16 15.98 5.88
C ALA A 64 -12.62 16.45 6.02
N ARG A 65 -13.58 15.54 5.90
CA ARG A 65 -15.02 15.84 6.07
C ARG A 65 -15.38 16.23 7.50
N ASP A 66 -14.87 15.52 8.49
CA ASP A 66 -15.07 15.88 9.91
C ASP A 66 -14.49 17.26 10.20
N GLY A 67 -13.32 17.58 9.62
CA GLY A 67 -12.69 18.90 9.68
C GLY A 67 -13.46 20.02 8.93
N GLY A 68 -14.62 19.72 8.36
CA GLY A 68 -15.51 20.70 7.69
C GLY A 68 -15.15 20.99 6.23
N VAL A 69 -14.36 20.16 5.57
CA VAL A 69 -14.07 20.22 4.14
C VAL A 69 -15.12 19.43 3.36
N ASP A 70 -15.76 20.05 2.33
CA ASP A 70 -16.62 19.30 1.39
C ASP A 70 -15.74 18.44 0.46
N ALA A 71 -15.22 17.34 1.00
CA ALA A 71 -14.41 16.38 0.26
C ALA A 71 -15.29 15.30 -0.38
N ARG A 72 -15.16 15.11 -1.69
CA ARG A 72 -15.93 14.14 -2.48
C ARG A 72 -15.01 13.23 -3.28
N TRP A 73 -15.51 12.03 -3.58
CA TRP A 73 -14.76 11.03 -4.32
C TRP A 73 -15.54 10.51 -5.52
N LEU A 74 -14.90 10.57 -6.68
CA LEU A 74 -15.40 10.07 -7.96
C LEU A 74 -14.49 8.94 -8.45
N VAL A 75 -15.11 7.94 -9.05
CA VAL A 75 -14.42 6.85 -9.75
C VAL A 75 -14.76 6.94 -11.23
N LEU A 76 -13.73 6.77 -12.07
CA LEU A 76 -13.89 6.78 -13.53
C LEU A 76 -14.79 5.66 -14.01
N ASP A 77 -15.58 5.95 -15.04
CA ASP A 77 -16.17 4.94 -15.89
C ASP A 77 -15.27 4.74 -17.12
N GLY A 78 -15.05 3.47 -17.49
CA GLY A 78 -14.21 3.13 -18.62
C GLY A 78 -14.55 1.76 -19.18
N ASP A 79 -14.20 1.53 -20.45
CA ASP A 79 -14.28 0.23 -21.07
C ASP A 79 -13.00 -0.60 -20.84
N ALA A 80 -13.01 -1.86 -21.26
CA ALA A 80 -11.90 -2.77 -21.05
C ALA A 80 -10.60 -2.28 -21.70
N GLU A 81 -10.68 -1.58 -22.84
CA GLU A 81 -9.52 -1.02 -23.53
C GLU A 81 -8.90 0.12 -22.73
N PHE A 82 -9.72 1.03 -22.22
CA PHE A 82 -9.25 2.12 -21.35
C PHE A 82 -8.51 1.59 -20.11
N PHE A 83 -9.09 0.61 -19.44
CA PHE A 83 -8.43 0.02 -18.26
C PHE A 83 -7.18 -0.77 -18.59
N ARG A 84 -7.07 -1.34 -19.81
CA ARG A 84 -5.84 -1.98 -20.31
C ARG A 84 -4.75 -0.94 -20.54
N ILE A 85 -5.06 0.19 -21.17
CA ILE A 85 -4.12 1.32 -21.32
C ILE A 85 -3.67 1.84 -19.96
N ALA A 86 -4.59 2.04 -19.02
CA ALA A 86 -4.29 2.49 -17.66
C ALA A 86 -3.38 1.49 -16.90
N ALA A 87 -3.63 0.19 -17.04
CA ALA A 87 -2.79 -0.86 -16.47
C ALA A 87 -1.38 -0.88 -17.08
N ARG A 88 -1.27 -0.68 -18.40
CA ARG A 88 0.00 -0.56 -19.12
C ARG A 88 0.80 0.66 -18.65
N LEU A 89 0.16 1.82 -18.51
CA LEU A 89 0.78 3.02 -17.95
C LEU A 89 1.26 2.77 -16.51
N HIS A 90 0.45 2.09 -15.70
CA HIS A 90 0.82 1.73 -14.33
C HIS A 90 2.06 0.82 -14.29
N ALA A 91 2.12 -0.21 -15.13
CA ALA A 91 3.26 -1.12 -15.21
C ALA A 91 4.53 -0.38 -15.64
N VAL A 92 4.43 0.40 -16.74
CA VAL A 92 5.58 1.17 -17.28
C VAL A 92 6.11 2.17 -16.24
N MET A 93 5.25 2.82 -15.45
CA MET A 93 5.66 3.73 -14.37
C MET A 93 6.41 3.03 -13.23
N HIS A 94 6.37 1.72 -13.17
CA HIS A 94 7.18 0.88 -12.28
C HIS A 94 8.36 0.21 -13.00
N ALA A 95 8.73 0.68 -14.20
CA ALA A 95 9.73 0.07 -15.08
C ALA A 95 9.42 -1.41 -15.40
N ASP A 96 8.14 -1.79 -15.41
CA ASP A 96 7.66 -3.09 -15.86
C ASP A 96 7.13 -2.95 -17.29
N PRO A 97 7.55 -3.81 -18.25
CA PRO A 97 7.06 -3.75 -19.63
C PRO A 97 5.54 -3.98 -19.76
N GLY A 98 4.89 -4.52 -18.72
CA GLY A 98 3.46 -4.82 -18.71
C GLY A 98 3.10 -5.88 -19.76
N ASP A 99 1.99 -5.65 -20.48
CA ASP A 99 1.52 -6.50 -21.57
C ASP A 99 2.31 -6.30 -22.88
N GLY A 100 3.34 -5.44 -22.88
CA GLY A 100 4.17 -5.13 -24.05
C GLY A 100 3.47 -4.30 -25.14
N GLY A 101 2.22 -3.89 -24.91
CA GLY A 101 1.46 -3.10 -25.88
C GLY A 101 1.98 -1.67 -26.05
N GLU A 102 1.51 -1.00 -27.10
CA GLU A 102 1.92 0.36 -27.43
C GLU A 102 1.20 1.41 -26.56
N LEU A 103 1.84 2.57 -26.42
CA LEU A 103 1.29 3.81 -25.90
C LEU A 103 1.38 4.86 -27.01
N GLY A 104 0.68 4.59 -28.12
CA GLY A 104 0.73 5.38 -29.35
C GLY A 104 -0.49 6.28 -29.54
N PRO A 105 -0.62 6.86 -30.76
CA PRO A 105 -1.73 7.77 -31.08
C PRO A 105 -3.13 7.14 -30.96
N GLU A 106 -3.27 5.85 -31.22
CA GLU A 106 -4.56 5.14 -31.14
C GLU A 106 -5.00 4.99 -29.68
N GLU A 107 -4.08 4.56 -28.81
CA GLU A 107 -4.31 4.46 -27.37
C GLU A 107 -4.61 5.85 -26.77
N MET A 108 -3.88 6.88 -27.19
CA MET A 108 -4.13 8.26 -26.75
C MET A 108 -5.54 8.72 -27.16
N ALA A 109 -5.94 8.49 -28.40
CA ALA A 109 -7.27 8.87 -28.89
C ALA A 109 -8.39 8.13 -28.12
N HIS A 110 -8.17 6.84 -27.77
CA HIS A 110 -9.11 6.07 -26.96
C HIS A 110 -9.20 6.60 -25.54
N TYR A 111 -8.04 6.82 -24.90
CA TYR A 111 -7.92 7.38 -23.56
C TYR A 111 -8.63 8.74 -23.45
N ASP A 112 -8.36 9.65 -24.38
CA ASP A 112 -8.96 10.98 -24.42
C ASP A 112 -10.47 10.92 -24.64
N ARG A 113 -10.96 10.01 -25.48
CA ARG A 113 -12.40 9.84 -25.73
C ARG A 113 -13.13 9.39 -24.46
N VAL A 114 -12.60 8.41 -23.73
CA VAL A 114 -13.21 7.93 -22.48
C VAL A 114 -13.19 9.01 -21.41
N LEU A 115 -12.07 9.70 -21.24
CA LEU A 115 -11.97 10.79 -20.26
C LEU A 115 -12.81 12.01 -20.65
N GLY A 116 -12.98 12.27 -21.94
CA GLY A 116 -13.90 13.30 -22.44
C GLY A 116 -15.35 13.02 -22.04
N ALA A 117 -15.82 11.76 -22.15
CA ALA A 117 -17.14 11.35 -21.68
C ALA A 117 -17.30 11.54 -20.15
N ASN A 118 -16.31 11.09 -19.38
CA ASN A 118 -16.30 11.30 -17.93
C ASN A 118 -16.34 12.79 -17.55
N LEU A 119 -15.64 13.64 -18.31
CA LEU A 119 -15.60 15.07 -18.07
C LEU A 119 -16.98 15.73 -18.29
N GLU A 120 -17.75 15.27 -19.30
CA GLU A 120 -19.09 15.78 -19.55
C GLU A 120 -20.08 15.39 -18.43
N GLU A 121 -19.97 14.19 -17.87
CA GLU A 121 -20.84 13.74 -16.76
C GLU A 121 -20.71 14.62 -15.50
N VAL A 122 -19.51 15.13 -15.20
CA VAL A 122 -19.27 16.00 -14.04
C VAL A 122 -19.34 17.49 -14.37
N ARG A 123 -19.82 17.82 -15.55
CA ARG A 123 -19.85 19.19 -16.07
C ARG A 123 -20.57 20.18 -15.15
N GLU A 124 -21.69 19.77 -14.56
CA GLU A 124 -22.51 20.61 -13.68
C GLU A 124 -22.09 20.50 -12.20
N SER A 125 -21.27 19.51 -11.87
CA SER A 125 -20.89 19.23 -10.48
C SER A 125 -19.63 19.99 -10.04
N VAL A 126 -18.63 20.10 -10.92
CA VAL A 126 -17.36 20.77 -10.63
C VAL A 126 -17.47 22.24 -10.98
N ALA A 127 -17.44 23.09 -9.96
CA ALA A 127 -17.55 24.53 -10.09
C ALA A 127 -16.17 25.22 -10.31
N SER A 128 -16.23 26.47 -10.83
CA SER A 128 -15.02 27.30 -10.86
C SER A 128 -14.54 27.62 -9.45
N GLY A 129 -13.25 27.42 -9.21
CA GLY A 129 -12.62 27.60 -7.91
C GLY A 129 -12.61 26.36 -7.01
N ASP A 130 -13.28 25.26 -7.40
CA ASP A 130 -13.12 23.97 -6.74
C ASP A 130 -11.69 23.45 -6.89
N VAL A 131 -11.28 22.56 -6.00
CA VAL A 131 -9.99 21.86 -6.06
C VAL A 131 -10.23 20.43 -6.54
N VAL A 132 -9.48 20.01 -7.56
CA VAL A 132 -9.59 18.66 -8.13
C VAL A 132 -8.25 17.93 -7.99
N LEU A 133 -8.24 16.84 -7.23
CA LEU A 133 -7.11 15.92 -7.13
C LEU A 133 -7.35 14.74 -8.08
N LEU A 134 -6.48 14.61 -9.06
CA LEU A 134 -6.48 13.51 -10.03
C LEU A 134 -5.42 12.49 -9.63
N HIS A 135 -5.83 11.26 -9.38
CA HIS A 135 -4.93 10.21 -8.86
C HIS A 135 -4.47 9.28 -9.97
N ASP A 136 -3.15 9.19 -10.12
CA ASP A 136 -2.43 8.30 -11.02
C ASP A 136 -2.67 8.52 -12.54
N PRO A 137 -1.93 7.81 -13.41
CA PRO A 137 -1.99 8.01 -14.86
C PRO A 137 -3.38 7.91 -15.47
N ALA A 138 -4.25 7.04 -14.93
CA ALA A 138 -5.59 6.85 -15.48
C ALA A 138 -6.45 8.13 -15.49
N THR A 139 -6.17 9.08 -14.61
CA THR A 139 -6.97 10.32 -14.45
C THR A 139 -6.33 11.56 -15.07
N ALA A 140 -5.06 11.47 -15.48
CA ALA A 140 -4.25 12.61 -15.89
C ALA A 140 -4.91 13.43 -17.02
N GLY A 141 -5.50 12.77 -18.02
CA GLY A 141 -6.13 13.42 -19.16
C GLY A 141 -7.35 14.28 -18.83
N LEU A 142 -7.87 14.22 -17.59
CA LEU A 142 -8.92 15.14 -17.14
C LEU A 142 -8.37 16.54 -16.82
N ALA A 143 -7.07 16.70 -16.55
CA ALA A 143 -6.49 17.96 -16.07
C ALA A 143 -6.79 19.17 -16.99
N PRO A 144 -6.58 19.07 -18.31
CA PRO A 144 -6.89 20.19 -19.21
C PRO A 144 -8.37 20.63 -19.17
N GLY A 145 -9.27 19.65 -19.08
CA GLY A 145 -10.71 19.90 -19.06
C GLY A 145 -11.17 20.54 -17.76
N MET A 146 -10.71 20.05 -16.63
CA MET A 146 -11.03 20.59 -15.30
C MET A 146 -10.49 22.02 -15.16
N ARG A 147 -9.27 22.28 -15.62
CA ARG A 147 -8.67 23.61 -15.58
C ARG A 147 -9.42 24.63 -16.44
N ARG A 148 -9.86 24.24 -17.65
CA ARG A 148 -10.71 25.12 -18.50
C ARG A 148 -12.02 25.51 -17.84
N ARG A 149 -12.51 24.74 -16.87
CA ARG A 149 -13.70 25.08 -16.06
C ARG A 149 -13.40 26.00 -14.88
N GLY A 150 -12.14 26.36 -14.69
CA GLY A 150 -11.68 27.24 -13.60
C GLY A 150 -11.42 26.50 -12.29
N ALA A 151 -11.41 25.17 -12.27
CA ALA A 151 -10.98 24.40 -11.12
C ALA A 151 -9.46 24.50 -10.94
N ARG A 152 -8.98 24.37 -9.69
CA ARG A 152 -7.58 24.20 -9.36
C ARG A 152 -7.23 22.71 -9.43
N VAL A 153 -6.29 22.35 -10.27
CA VAL A 153 -5.99 20.93 -10.57
C VAL A 153 -4.65 20.52 -9.97
N ILE A 154 -4.71 19.51 -9.13
CA ILE A 154 -3.55 18.82 -8.59
C ILE A 154 -3.53 17.41 -9.21
N TRP A 155 -2.47 17.05 -9.91
CA TRP A 155 -2.27 15.67 -10.32
C TRP A 155 -1.35 14.97 -9.33
N ARG A 156 -1.82 13.87 -8.74
CA ARG A 156 -1.10 13.05 -7.77
C ARG A 156 -0.68 11.72 -8.39
N CYS A 157 0.61 11.50 -8.56
CA CYS A 157 1.16 10.20 -8.94
C CYS A 157 1.70 9.46 -7.73
N HIS A 158 1.16 8.26 -7.49
CA HIS A 158 1.62 7.36 -6.43
C HIS A 158 2.71 6.40 -6.92
N LEU A 159 2.90 6.33 -8.23
CA LEU A 159 3.80 5.43 -8.93
C LEU A 159 5.16 6.09 -9.14
N GLY A 160 6.17 5.27 -9.41
CA GLY A 160 7.50 5.72 -9.75
C GLY A 160 8.56 4.65 -9.52
N THR A 161 9.72 4.85 -10.07
CA THR A 161 10.89 4.01 -9.89
C THR A 161 12.16 4.86 -9.84
N ASP A 162 13.20 4.36 -9.16
CA ASP A 162 14.50 5.04 -9.07
C ASP A 162 15.38 4.84 -10.30
N ALA A 163 15.07 3.84 -11.12
CA ALA A 163 15.81 3.54 -12.33
C ALA A 163 15.07 4.11 -13.55
N PRO A 164 15.32 5.36 -13.93
CA PRO A 164 14.81 5.91 -15.18
C PRO A 164 15.50 5.17 -16.33
N ASP A 165 14.73 4.46 -17.11
CA ASP A 165 15.15 3.85 -18.34
C ASP A 165 14.25 4.32 -19.49
N GLY A 166 14.55 3.92 -20.72
CA GLY A 166 13.75 4.26 -21.90
C GLY A 166 12.29 3.76 -21.86
N ILE A 167 11.96 2.88 -20.90
CA ILE A 167 10.57 2.42 -20.70
C ILE A 167 9.73 3.56 -20.13
N LEU A 168 10.24 4.26 -19.11
CA LEU A 168 9.56 5.42 -18.48
C LEU A 168 9.29 6.55 -19.46
N ASP A 169 10.21 6.78 -20.39
CA ASP A 169 10.06 7.87 -21.37
C ASP A 169 8.79 7.72 -22.20
N ARG A 170 8.37 6.50 -22.53
CA ARG A 170 7.11 6.25 -23.25
C ARG A 170 5.88 6.64 -22.45
N ALA A 171 5.86 6.32 -21.15
CA ALA A 171 4.73 6.70 -20.29
C ALA A 171 4.71 8.22 -20.08
N TRP A 172 5.86 8.83 -19.88
CA TRP A 172 5.93 10.30 -19.74
C TRP A 172 5.55 11.03 -21.01
N ALA A 173 5.99 10.58 -22.19
CA ALA A 173 5.57 11.16 -23.48
C ALA A 173 4.05 11.09 -23.66
N PHE A 174 3.41 9.99 -23.21
CA PHE A 174 1.96 9.85 -23.22
C PHE A 174 1.26 10.80 -22.25
N LEU A 175 1.80 11.01 -21.06
CA LEU A 175 1.15 11.76 -19.98
C LEU A 175 1.47 13.27 -20.02
N GLU A 176 2.61 13.68 -20.55
CA GLU A 176 3.11 15.06 -20.56
C GLU A 176 2.07 16.10 -21.02
N PRO A 177 1.34 15.90 -22.15
CA PRO A 177 0.38 16.89 -22.64
C PRO A 177 -0.70 17.24 -21.64
N ALA A 178 -1.07 16.30 -20.78
CA ALA A 178 -2.09 16.46 -19.75
C ALA A 178 -1.50 16.93 -18.41
N VAL A 179 -0.43 16.27 -17.95
CA VAL A 179 0.20 16.54 -16.65
C VAL A 179 0.81 17.94 -16.59
N ALA A 180 1.41 18.42 -17.69
CA ALA A 180 1.96 19.77 -17.78
C ALA A 180 0.89 20.87 -17.60
N GLN A 181 -0.39 20.53 -17.70
CA GLN A 181 -1.50 21.47 -17.49
C GLN A 181 -2.08 21.44 -16.06
N ALA A 182 -1.61 20.57 -15.20
CA ALA A 182 -1.96 20.63 -13.78
C ALA A 182 -1.36 21.90 -13.12
N ASP A 183 -2.06 22.48 -12.16
CA ASP A 183 -1.54 23.63 -11.41
C ASP A 183 -0.40 23.21 -10.47
N ARG A 184 -0.46 21.97 -9.98
CA ARG A 184 0.61 21.30 -9.20
C ARG A 184 0.62 19.81 -9.49
N VAL A 185 1.81 19.26 -9.39
CA VAL A 185 2.05 17.82 -9.45
C VAL A 185 2.56 17.34 -8.08
N VAL A 186 1.98 16.28 -7.56
CA VAL A 186 2.40 15.68 -6.31
C VAL A 186 3.00 14.30 -6.58
N LEU A 187 4.21 14.08 -6.12
CA LEU A 187 4.95 12.83 -6.24
C LEU A 187 5.27 12.25 -4.86
N SER A 188 5.56 10.96 -4.80
CA SER A 188 5.92 10.30 -3.55
C SER A 188 7.38 10.53 -3.16
N ARG A 189 8.26 10.80 -4.15
CA ARG A 189 9.71 11.02 -3.98
C ARG A 189 10.21 12.10 -4.94
N PRO A 190 11.28 12.82 -4.56
CA PRO A 190 11.89 13.83 -5.43
C PRO A 190 12.45 13.24 -6.73
N THR A 191 13.01 12.02 -6.65
CA THR A 191 13.63 11.30 -7.77
C THR A 191 12.63 10.89 -8.86
N TYR A 192 11.33 10.87 -8.56
CA TYR A 192 10.28 10.50 -9.52
C TYR A 192 9.87 11.65 -10.43
N ARG A 193 10.47 12.84 -10.26
CA ARG A 193 10.15 14.01 -11.10
C ARG A 193 10.69 13.83 -12.52
N PRO A 194 9.82 13.83 -13.56
CA PRO A 194 10.28 13.81 -14.94
C PRO A 194 10.91 15.15 -15.35
N GLY A 195 11.78 15.08 -16.34
CA GLY A 195 12.57 16.25 -16.76
C GLY A 195 11.77 17.43 -17.34
N PHE A 196 10.55 17.18 -17.83
CA PHE A 196 9.69 18.25 -18.39
C PHE A 196 8.96 19.09 -17.32
N LEU A 197 8.94 18.65 -16.06
CA LEU A 197 8.33 19.40 -14.96
C LEU A 197 9.36 20.27 -14.24
N GLU A 198 9.06 21.54 -14.10
CA GLU A 198 9.85 22.44 -13.28
C GLU A 198 9.75 22.09 -11.79
N ALA A 199 10.79 22.37 -11.03
CA ALA A 199 10.87 21.96 -9.62
C ALA A 199 9.77 22.63 -8.75
N ASP A 200 9.40 23.86 -9.08
CA ASP A 200 8.37 24.62 -8.37
C ASP A 200 6.93 24.15 -8.68
N ALA A 201 6.73 23.46 -9.81
CA ALA A 201 5.46 22.82 -10.14
C ALA A 201 5.22 21.53 -9.32
N VAL A 202 6.27 20.97 -8.73
CA VAL A 202 6.23 19.67 -8.04
C VAL A 202 6.25 19.85 -6.53
N ARG A 203 5.43 19.07 -5.84
CA ARG A 203 5.50 18.87 -4.38
C ARG A 203 5.70 17.40 -4.07
N VAL A 204 6.50 17.12 -3.05
CA VAL A 204 6.73 15.76 -2.57
C VAL A 204 5.89 15.53 -1.33
N ILE A 205 4.92 14.64 -1.45
CA ILE A 205 4.07 14.22 -0.33
C ILE A 205 4.14 12.69 -0.27
N ALA A 206 4.91 12.17 0.67
CA ALA A 206 4.97 10.73 0.88
C ALA A 206 3.61 10.18 1.33
N PRO A 207 3.19 8.98 0.92
CA PRO A 207 2.00 8.32 1.47
C PRO A 207 2.07 8.17 2.99
N SER A 208 0.94 7.89 3.60
CA SER A 208 0.79 7.76 5.06
C SER A 208 -0.06 6.56 5.43
N VAL A 209 0.05 6.14 6.69
CA VAL A 209 -0.83 5.15 7.29
C VAL A 209 -1.76 5.82 8.30
N ASP A 210 -2.99 5.33 8.36
CA ASP A 210 -3.93 5.74 9.39
C ASP A 210 -3.80 4.79 10.60
N PRO A 211 -3.41 5.32 11.79
CA PRO A 211 -3.21 4.51 12.98
C PRO A 211 -4.51 3.87 13.49
N LEU A 212 -5.68 4.40 13.12
CA LEU A 212 -7.00 3.93 13.56
C LEU A 212 -7.65 2.96 12.57
N SER A 213 -7.10 2.80 11.36
CA SER A 213 -7.64 1.87 10.38
C SER A 213 -7.59 0.42 10.89
N PRO A 214 -8.49 -0.47 10.43
CA PRO A 214 -8.44 -1.89 10.79
C PRO A 214 -7.08 -2.54 10.58
N LYS A 215 -6.34 -2.09 9.55
CA LYS A 215 -5.01 -2.59 9.22
C LYS A 215 -3.94 -2.15 10.24
N ASN A 216 -4.12 -1.02 10.95
CA ASN A 216 -3.07 -0.40 11.76
C ASN A 216 -3.44 -0.19 13.23
N ARG A 217 -4.73 -0.19 13.56
CA ARG A 217 -5.20 0.01 14.94
C ARG A 217 -4.56 -1.00 15.89
N ARG A 218 -4.40 -0.59 17.13
CA ARG A 218 -3.83 -1.45 18.17
C ARG A 218 -4.73 -2.68 18.37
N LEU A 219 -4.10 -3.85 18.41
CA LEU A 219 -4.71 -5.12 18.78
C LEU A 219 -3.97 -5.67 19.99
N ASP A 220 -4.72 -6.21 20.97
CA ASP A 220 -4.10 -6.92 22.06
C ASP A 220 -3.60 -8.31 21.61
N PRO A 221 -2.61 -8.89 22.30
CA PRO A 221 -2.00 -10.16 21.90
C PRO A 221 -3.02 -11.32 21.80
N THR A 222 -4.06 -11.33 22.65
CA THR A 222 -5.09 -12.38 22.65
C THR A 222 -5.96 -12.26 21.40
N ALA A 223 -6.34 -11.03 21.01
CA ALA A 223 -7.07 -10.79 19.77
C ALA A 223 -6.25 -11.17 18.54
N VAL A 224 -4.93 -10.88 18.53
CA VAL A 224 -4.02 -11.31 17.46
C VAL A 224 -4.01 -12.82 17.34
N SER A 225 -3.78 -13.54 18.45
CA SER A 225 -3.71 -15.01 18.45
C SER A 225 -5.02 -15.63 17.99
N ARG A 226 -6.16 -15.11 18.46
CA ARG A 226 -7.48 -15.62 18.07
C ARG A 226 -7.75 -15.39 16.58
N LEU A 227 -7.53 -14.18 16.06
CA LEU A 227 -7.73 -13.87 14.64
C LEU A 227 -6.95 -14.81 13.73
N LEU A 228 -5.68 -15.08 14.08
CA LEU A 228 -4.82 -15.95 13.28
C LEU A 228 -5.20 -17.43 13.39
N ALA A 229 -5.64 -17.87 14.57
CA ALA A 229 -6.12 -19.24 14.79
C ALA A 229 -7.46 -19.48 14.07
N ASP A 230 -8.43 -18.57 14.19
CA ASP A 230 -9.74 -18.64 13.54
C ASP A 230 -9.59 -18.67 12.01
N ALA A 231 -8.58 -17.94 11.46
CA ALA A 231 -8.27 -17.97 10.04
C ALA A 231 -7.43 -19.19 9.61
N GLY A 232 -7.03 -20.08 10.53
CA GLY A 232 -6.19 -21.23 10.24
C GLY A 232 -4.77 -20.88 9.78
N LEU A 233 -4.27 -19.68 10.10
CA LEU A 233 -2.93 -19.21 9.71
C LEU A 233 -1.86 -19.62 10.71
N VAL A 234 -2.21 -19.64 11.99
CA VAL A 234 -1.35 -20.14 13.10
C VAL A 234 -2.15 -21.17 13.86
N GLY A 235 -1.51 -22.28 14.22
CA GLY A 235 -2.15 -23.32 15.02
C GLY A 235 -2.60 -22.74 16.37
N GLY A 236 -3.88 -22.89 16.71
CA GLY A 236 -4.39 -22.58 18.04
C GLY A 236 -4.11 -23.75 18.99
N ALA A 237 -3.75 -23.48 20.25
CA ALA A 237 -4.12 -24.41 21.30
C ALA A 237 -5.65 -24.45 21.27
N ALA A 238 -6.25 -25.61 21.02
CA ALA A 238 -7.68 -25.79 21.06
C ALA A 238 -8.17 -25.19 22.39
N VAL A 239 -8.80 -24.02 22.34
CA VAL A 239 -9.67 -23.58 23.42
C VAL A 239 -10.83 -24.55 23.30
N ALA A 240 -10.77 -25.60 24.11
CA ALA A 240 -11.90 -26.47 24.34
C ALA A 240 -12.99 -25.58 24.96
N GLU A 241 -13.84 -25.00 24.12
CA GLU A 241 -15.15 -24.58 24.59
C GLU A 241 -15.85 -25.88 25.02
N GLN A 242 -15.89 -26.07 26.32
CA GLN A 242 -16.79 -27.03 26.94
C GLN A 242 -18.22 -26.51 26.69
N GLY A 243 -18.70 -26.71 25.46
CA GLY A 243 -20.11 -26.72 25.14
C GLY A 243 -20.72 -27.96 25.75
N ALA A 244 -21.73 -27.76 26.60
CA ALA A 244 -22.45 -28.79 27.34
C ALA A 244 -23.29 -29.72 26.47
N ASP A 245 -22.96 -29.99 25.22
CA ASP A 245 -23.60 -30.99 24.38
C ASP A 245 -22.53 -31.70 23.54
N GLY A 246 -22.27 -32.94 23.94
CA GLY A 246 -21.22 -33.82 23.41
C GLY A 246 -21.31 -34.14 21.92
N ALA A 247 -20.83 -33.26 21.09
CA ALA A 247 -20.49 -33.55 19.72
C ALA A 247 -19.13 -32.89 19.44
N ASP A 248 -18.05 -33.69 19.62
CA ASP A 248 -16.70 -33.44 19.15
C ASP A 248 -16.73 -33.32 17.61
N ARG A 249 -16.96 -32.12 17.08
CA ARG A 249 -16.63 -31.76 15.71
C ARG A 249 -15.49 -30.76 15.79
N PRO A 250 -14.27 -31.12 15.29
CA PRO A 250 -13.31 -30.08 14.97
C PRO A 250 -13.99 -29.17 13.96
N ALA A 251 -14.04 -27.87 14.24
CA ALA A 251 -14.47 -26.88 13.27
C ALA A 251 -13.63 -27.11 12.01
N GLU A 252 -14.26 -27.46 10.89
CA GLU A 252 -13.58 -27.45 9.62
C GLU A 252 -13.00 -26.04 9.42
N PRO A 253 -11.68 -25.92 9.10
CA PRO A 253 -11.10 -24.61 8.86
C PRO A 253 -11.92 -23.94 7.77
N ALA A 254 -12.43 -22.76 8.06
CA ALA A 254 -13.10 -21.92 7.08
C ALA A 254 -12.27 -21.88 5.81
N ASP A 255 -12.88 -22.20 4.66
CA ASP A 255 -12.27 -22.41 3.35
C ASP A 255 -10.83 -21.87 3.21
N GLY A 256 -9.89 -22.74 3.53
CA GLY A 256 -8.51 -22.79 3.08
C GLY A 256 -7.74 -21.50 2.84
N ALA A 257 -7.51 -20.65 3.87
CA ALA A 257 -6.48 -19.60 3.75
C ALA A 257 -5.10 -20.18 3.40
N MET A 258 -4.76 -21.35 3.96
CA MET A 258 -3.48 -22.03 3.67
C MET A 258 -3.50 -22.73 2.31
N ARG A 259 -2.49 -22.46 1.49
CA ARG A 259 -2.26 -23.08 0.18
C ARG A 259 -1.18 -24.15 0.25
N ALA A 260 -0.20 -23.98 1.14
CA ALA A 260 0.88 -24.93 1.37
C ALA A 260 1.42 -24.84 2.81
N GLY A 261 1.96 -25.92 3.32
CA GLY A 261 2.63 -26.00 4.63
C GLY A 261 1.72 -26.12 5.85
N GLY A 262 0.41 -25.99 5.68
CA GLY A 262 -0.54 -25.93 6.81
C GLY A 262 -0.36 -24.69 7.71
N PRO A 263 -1.04 -24.61 8.86
CA PRO A 263 -0.88 -23.51 9.83
C PRO A 263 0.52 -23.49 10.44
N VAL A 264 1.05 -22.29 10.69
CA VAL A 264 2.31 -22.12 11.41
C VAL A 264 2.16 -22.69 12.83
N PRO A 265 3.10 -23.49 13.34
CA PRO A 265 3.00 -24.08 14.68
C PRO A 265 2.89 -23.00 15.79
N PRO A 266 2.12 -23.27 16.86
CA PRO A 266 2.05 -22.36 17.99
C PRO A 266 3.42 -22.13 18.62
N GLY A 267 3.77 -20.88 18.88
CA GLY A 267 5.05 -20.51 19.50
C GLY A 267 6.25 -20.46 18.55
N ALA A 268 6.07 -20.81 17.26
CA ALA A 268 7.11 -20.63 16.27
C ALA A 268 7.36 -19.13 16.00
N ARG A 269 8.63 -18.76 15.80
CA ARG A 269 9.01 -17.42 15.35
C ARG A 269 8.76 -17.29 13.86
N THR A 270 7.90 -16.37 13.48
CA THR A 270 7.49 -16.21 12.08
C THR A 270 8.30 -15.13 11.39
N VAL A 271 8.96 -15.48 10.29
CA VAL A 271 9.43 -14.53 9.27
C VAL A 271 8.29 -14.35 8.27
N LEU A 272 7.82 -13.13 8.09
CA LEU A 272 6.62 -12.83 7.34
C LEU A 272 6.92 -11.93 6.14
N GLN A 273 6.47 -12.30 4.94
CA GLN A 273 6.17 -11.33 3.91
C GLN A 273 4.67 -11.36 3.60
N VAL A 274 4.00 -10.21 3.76
CA VAL A 274 2.61 -10.02 3.36
C VAL A 274 2.54 -9.00 2.23
N SER A 275 2.14 -9.45 1.02
CA SER A 275 2.14 -8.64 -0.19
C SER A 275 1.09 -9.15 -1.18
N ARG A 276 0.79 -8.35 -2.23
CA ARG A 276 0.07 -8.89 -3.39
C ARG A 276 0.92 -9.97 -4.07
N TRP A 277 0.26 -10.91 -4.74
CA TRP A 277 0.93 -11.83 -5.66
C TRP A 277 1.30 -11.04 -6.93
N ASP A 278 2.46 -10.43 -6.90
CA ASP A 278 2.95 -9.50 -7.90
C ASP A 278 4.44 -9.76 -8.08
N ARG A 279 4.89 -9.89 -9.33
CA ARG A 279 6.29 -10.20 -9.67
C ARG A 279 7.27 -9.24 -9.00
N LEU A 280 6.91 -7.95 -8.89
CA LEU A 280 7.76 -6.96 -8.26
C LEU A 280 7.88 -7.09 -6.74
N LYS A 281 6.98 -7.86 -6.09
CA LYS A 281 7.05 -8.17 -4.66
C LYS A 281 7.93 -9.39 -4.35
N ASP A 282 8.28 -10.13 -5.37
CA ASP A 282 9.22 -11.25 -5.36
C ASP A 282 9.06 -12.23 -4.19
N MET A 283 7.81 -12.69 -4.02
CA MET A 283 7.48 -13.70 -3.01
C MET A 283 8.26 -15.00 -3.23
N SER A 284 8.49 -15.37 -4.49
CA SER A 284 9.31 -16.52 -4.88
C SER A 284 10.76 -16.37 -4.42
N GLY A 285 11.34 -15.19 -4.59
CA GLY A 285 12.70 -14.90 -4.13
C GLY A 285 12.85 -15.02 -2.62
N VAL A 286 11.84 -14.64 -1.84
CA VAL A 286 11.87 -14.83 -0.38
C VAL A 286 11.83 -16.31 -0.01
N LEU A 287 11.04 -17.13 -0.73
CA LEU A 287 10.96 -18.56 -0.49
C LEU A 287 12.30 -19.26 -0.82
N ILE A 288 12.93 -18.88 -1.94
CA ILE A 288 14.26 -19.37 -2.33
C ILE A 288 15.30 -18.94 -1.30
N ALA A 289 15.32 -17.65 -0.91
CA ALA A 289 16.24 -17.16 0.11
C ALA A 289 16.12 -17.93 1.42
N PHE A 290 14.88 -18.21 1.87
CA PHE A 290 14.64 -19.01 3.07
C PHE A 290 15.18 -20.44 2.93
N ALA A 291 15.04 -21.07 1.76
CA ALA A 291 15.56 -22.40 1.51
C ALA A 291 17.09 -22.44 1.49
N GLU A 292 17.74 -21.43 0.86
CA GLU A 292 19.20 -21.32 0.81
C GLU A 292 19.84 -21.04 2.18
N GLY A 293 19.18 -20.19 3.00
CA GLY A 293 19.66 -19.86 4.35
C GLY A 293 19.15 -20.78 5.47
N PHE A 294 18.47 -21.88 5.14
CA PHE A 294 17.72 -22.69 6.09
C PHE A 294 18.57 -23.22 7.24
N ASP A 295 19.79 -23.70 6.97
CA ASP A 295 20.70 -24.28 7.96
C ASP A 295 21.26 -23.24 8.96
N GLU A 296 21.18 -21.95 8.63
CA GLU A 296 21.61 -20.86 9.50
C GLU A 296 20.49 -20.39 10.45
N LEU A 297 19.26 -20.85 10.23
CA LEU A 297 18.10 -20.42 11.01
C LEU A 297 17.80 -21.40 12.16
N PRO A 298 17.44 -20.87 13.34
CA PRO A 298 16.98 -21.71 14.45
C PRO A 298 15.77 -22.58 14.06
N GLU A 299 15.66 -23.77 14.71
CA GLU A 299 14.65 -24.78 14.36
C GLU A 299 13.19 -24.29 14.52
N ASP A 300 12.95 -23.33 15.42
CA ASP A 300 11.63 -22.75 15.69
C ASP A 300 11.24 -21.62 14.73
N VAL A 301 12.07 -21.32 13.73
CA VAL A 301 11.80 -20.25 12.75
C VAL A 301 11.04 -20.80 11.55
N HIS A 302 9.90 -20.20 11.24
CA HIS A 302 9.04 -20.55 10.12
C HIS A 302 8.86 -19.34 9.18
N LEU A 303 8.84 -19.58 7.88
CA LEU A 303 8.46 -18.58 6.87
C LEU A 303 6.96 -18.63 6.63
N LEU A 304 6.30 -17.49 6.59
CA LEU A 304 4.94 -17.35 6.10
C LEU A 304 4.88 -16.30 4.99
N LEU A 305 4.53 -16.74 3.79
CA LEU A 305 4.18 -15.89 2.67
C LEU A 305 2.66 -15.74 2.63
N ALA A 306 2.14 -14.52 2.73
CA ALA A 306 0.72 -14.26 2.74
C ALA A 306 0.36 -13.20 1.69
N GLY A 307 -0.66 -13.48 0.88
CA GLY A 307 -1.19 -12.55 -0.12
C GLY A 307 -2.71 -12.60 -0.14
N ALA A 308 -3.34 -11.64 -0.82
CA ALA A 308 -4.77 -11.66 -1.04
C ALA A 308 -5.19 -12.89 -1.87
N ALA A 309 -6.38 -13.42 -1.65
CA ALA A 309 -6.95 -14.45 -2.52
C ALA A 309 -7.03 -13.92 -3.96
N VAL A 310 -6.54 -14.74 -4.90
CA VAL A 310 -6.46 -14.36 -6.32
C VAL A 310 -7.86 -14.36 -6.93
N ALA A 311 -8.22 -13.26 -7.58
CA ALA A 311 -9.47 -13.17 -8.30
C ALA A 311 -9.44 -14.02 -9.59
N PRO A 312 -10.56 -14.64 -10.02
CA PRO A 312 -10.58 -15.53 -11.18
C PRO A 312 -10.10 -14.92 -12.50
N HIS A 313 -10.12 -13.59 -12.60
CA HIS A 313 -9.71 -12.86 -13.80
C HIS A 313 -8.29 -12.26 -13.70
N ASP A 314 -7.59 -12.45 -12.57
CA ASP A 314 -6.24 -11.94 -12.33
C ASP A 314 -5.20 -13.05 -12.62
N SER A 315 -4.95 -13.29 -13.89
CA SER A 315 -4.00 -14.33 -14.33
C SER A 315 -2.56 -14.02 -13.89
N ALA A 316 -2.17 -12.74 -13.84
CA ALA A 316 -0.82 -12.36 -13.45
C ALA A 316 -0.55 -12.69 -11.95
N ALA A 317 -1.51 -12.44 -11.09
CA ALA A 317 -1.42 -12.83 -9.69
C ALA A 317 -1.47 -14.36 -9.51
N ALA A 318 -2.27 -15.06 -10.35
CA ALA A 318 -2.32 -16.53 -10.37
C ALA A 318 -0.96 -17.12 -10.73
N ASP A 319 -0.32 -16.64 -11.80
CA ASP A 319 0.99 -17.12 -12.26
C ASP A 319 2.06 -16.96 -11.16
N VAL A 320 2.05 -15.85 -10.43
CA VAL A 320 3.00 -15.63 -9.30
C VAL A 320 2.74 -16.58 -8.15
N LEU A 321 1.47 -16.79 -7.78
CA LEU A 321 1.10 -17.74 -6.71
C LEU A 321 1.47 -19.17 -7.10
N ASP A 322 1.13 -19.59 -8.33
CA ASP A 322 1.40 -20.92 -8.84
C ASP A 322 2.92 -21.18 -8.89
N GLY A 323 3.71 -20.20 -9.34
CA GLY A 323 5.16 -20.26 -9.29
C GLY A 323 5.72 -20.42 -7.87
N CYS A 324 5.15 -19.74 -6.87
CA CYS A 324 5.52 -19.95 -5.46
C CYS A 324 5.17 -21.36 -5.00
N LEU A 325 4.02 -21.90 -5.39
CA LEU A 325 3.59 -23.24 -5.01
C LEU A 325 4.45 -24.33 -5.67
N GLU A 326 4.85 -24.15 -6.93
CA GLU A 326 5.78 -25.03 -7.64
C GLU A 326 7.16 -25.07 -6.94
N ILE A 327 7.71 -23.92 -6.59
CA ILE A 327 8.96 -23.83 -5.83
C ILE A 327 8.80 -24.56 -4.50
N TRP A 328 7.72 -24.27 -3.75
CA TRP A 328 7.45 -24.91 -2.47
C TRP A 328 7.39 -26.44 -2.57
N GLN A 329 6.76 -26.98 -3.60
CA GLN A 329 6.69 -28.43 -3.86
C GLN A 329 8.06 -29.06 -4.10
N GLY A 330 8.98 -28.30 -4.72
CA GLY A 330 10.34 -28.73 -5.01
C GLY A 330 11.32 -28.65 -3.83
N LEU A 331 10.93 -28.03 -2.70
CA LEU A 331 11.78 -27.88 -1.53
C LEU A 331 12.03 -29.23 -0.84
N GLU A 332 13.19 -29.36 -0.19
CA GLU A 332 13.50 -30.47 0.69
C GLU A 332 12.44 -30.60 1.80
N PRO A 333 12.07 -31.84 2.22
CA PRO A 333 10.99 -32.04 3.20
C PRO A 333 11.12 -31.23 4.49
N GLN A 334 12.33 -31.07 5.00
CA GLN A 334 12.62 -30.29 6.21
C GLN A 334 12.39 -28.79 6.02
N VAL A 335 12.77 -28.24 4.88
CA VAL A 335 12.52 -26.83 4.53
C VAL A 335 11.03 -26.60 4.32
N ARG A 336 10.39 -27.49 3.55
CA ARG A 336 8.96 -27.44 3.27
C ARG A 336 8.10 -27.49 4.52
N ALA A 337 8.50 -28.24 5.56
CA ALA A 337 7.80 -28.30 6.84
C ALA A 337 7.79 -26.97 7.60
N ARG A 338 8.70 -26.03 7.26
CA ARG A 338 8.84 -24.74 7.92
C ARG A 338 8.53 -23.54 6.98
N ALA A 339 8.08 -23.82 5.75
CA ALA A 339 7.68 -22.81 4.79
C ALA A 339 6.17 -22.91 4.51
N HIS A 340 5.46 -21.78 4.60
CA HIS A 340 4.00 -21.71 4.53
C HIS A 340 3.56 -20.66 3.50
N VAL A 341 2.51 -20.98 2.73
CA VAL A 341 1.90 -20.08 1.75
C VAL A 341 0.42 -19.94 2.05
N ALA A 342 -0.07 -18.72 2.16
CA ALA A 342 -1.46 -18.42 2.50
C ALA A 342 -2.10 -17.37 1.58
N CYS A 343 -3.37 -17.57 1.24
CA CYS A 343 -4.21 -16.61 0.54
C CYS A 343 -5.26 -16.05 1.49
N LEU A 344 -5.18 -14.77 1.82
CA LEU A 344 -6.10 -14.11 2.73
C LEU A 344 -7.45 -13.84 2.06
N PRO A 345 -8.59 -14.08 2.72
CA PRO A 345 -9.91 -13.84 2.16
C PRO A 345 -10.11 -12.37 1.80
N THR A 346 -10.77 -12.10 0.66
CA THR A 346 -11.00 -10.74 0.14
C THR A 346 -12.46 -10.31 0.14
N GLY A 347 -13.37 -11.21 0.50
CA GLY A 347 -14.82 -10.95 0.52
C GLY A 347 -15.21 -9.87 1.54
N ASP A 348 -14.53 -9.83 2.69
CA ASP A 348 -14.68 -8.79 3.71
C ASP A 348 -13.34 -8.02 3.82
N ARG A 349 -13.37 -6.76 3.41
CA ARG A 349 -12.18 -5.88 3.42
C ARG A 349 -11.67 -5.58 4.83
N GLU A 350 -12.58 -5.40 5.80
CA GLU A 350 -12.20 -5.10 7.18
C GLU A 350 -11.56 -6.33 7.82
N HIS A 351 -12.13 -7.50 7.61
CA HIS A 351 -11.57 -8.75 8.09
C HIS A 351 -10.19 -9.02 7.48
N ASN A 352 -10.02 -8.83 6.16
CA ASN A 352 -8.72 -8.93 5.49
C ASN A 352 -7.69 -7.98 6.11
N ALA A 353 -8.06 -6.71 6.33
CA ALA A 353 -7.19 -5.72 6.94
C ALA A 353 -6.78 -6.10 8.38
N LEU A 354 -7.71 -6.66 9.17
CA LEU A 354 -7.42 -7.18 10.51
C LEU A 354 -6.48 -8.38 10.48
N LEU A 355 -6.61 -9.28 9.52
CA LEU A 355 -5.68 -10.41 9.35
C LEU A 355 -4.27 -9.92 9.01
N VAL A 356 -4.12 -8.96 8.09
CA VAL A 356 -2.82 -8.34 7.79
C VAL A 356 -2.23 -7.68 9.04
N ASN A 357 -3.04 -6.94 9.80
CA ASN A 357 -2.63 -6.32 11.06
C ASN A 357 -2.13 -7.37 12.06
N ALA A 358 -2.90 -8.44 12.24
CA ALA A 358 -2.55 -9.53 13.17
C ALA A 358 -1.27 -10.26 12.75
N LEU A 359 -1.12 -10.57 11.45
CA LEU A 359 0.09 -11.21 10.91
C LEU A 359 1.34 -10.37 11.15
N GLN A 360 1.29 -9.08 10.83
CA GLN A 360 2.43 -8.19 11.07
C GLN A 360 2.75 -8.06 12.57
N ARG A 361 1.75 -8.03 13.46
CA ARG A 361 1.99 -8.02 14.92
C ARG A 361 2.54 -9.32 15.46
N HIS A 362 2.16 -10.45 14.86
CA HIS A 362 2.65 -11.77 15.24
C HIS A 362 4.09 -12.02 14.79
N ALA A 363 4.50 -11.46 13.65
CA ALA A 363 5.79 -11.72 13.04
C ALA A 363 6.97 -11.38 13.98
N ALA A 364 7.96 -12.24 14.03
CA ALA A 364 9.25 -11.97 14.67
C ALA A 364 10.09 -11.01 13.80
N VAL A 365 10.06 -11.21 12.48
CA VAL A 365 10.70 -10.35 11.48
C VAL A 365 9.74 -10.18 10.30
N VAL A 366 9.57 -8.96 9.81
CA VAL A 366 8.86 -8.71 8.56
C VAL A 366 9.87 -8.50 7.44
N VAL A 367 9.68 -9.21 6.35
CA VAL A 367 10.49 -9.07 5.13
C VAL A 367 9.67 -8.35 4.06
N GLN A 368 10.28 -7.43 3.34
CA GLN A 368 9.74 -6.84 2.13
C GLN A 368 10.83 -6.85 1.05
N LYS A 369 10.96 -7.97 0.39
CA LYS A 369 11.92 -8.18 -0.69
C LYS A 369 11.29 -7.82 -2.04
N SER A 370 11.14 -6.54 -2.30
CA SER A 370 10.64 -6.06 -3.58
C SER A 370 11.78 -5.84 -4.59
N LEU A 371 11.53 -6.14 -5.87
CA LEU A 371 12.42 -5.79 -6.98
C LEU A 371 12.27 -4.33 -7.37
N ALA A 372 11.05 -3.80 -7.26
CA ALA A 372 10.72 -2.39 -7.41
C ALA A 372 9.54 -2.03 -6.52
N GLU A 373 9.49 -0.76 -6.08
CA GLU A 373 8.45 -0.27 -5.17
C GLU A 373 8.24 1.24 -5.37
N GLY A 374 6.99 1.65 -5.53
CA GLY A 374 6.66 3.07 -5.57
C GLY A 374 6.89 3.74 -4.21
N PHE A 375 6.31 3.19 -3.15
CA PHE A 375 6.52 3.65 -1.79
C PHE A 375 6.67 2.51 -0.79
N GLY A 376 5.79 1.49 -0.81
CA GLY A 376 5.84 0.36 0.12
C GLY A 376 5.09 0.60 1.43
N LEU A 377 3.78 0.85 1.35
CA LEU A 377 2.94 1.05 2.55
C LEU A 377 2.99 -0.15 3.52
N THR A 378 3.15 -1.37 3.03
CA THR A 378 3.32 -2.56 3.88
C THR A 378 4.53 -2.47 4.80
N VAL A 379 5.60 -1.81 4.35
CA VAL A 379 6.78 -1.49 5.18
C VAL A 379 6.38 -0.48 6.26
N THR A 380 5.74 0.64 5.89
CA THR A 380 5.27 1.65 6.86
C THR A 380 4.37 1.02 7.92
N GLU A 381 3.46 0.13 7.51
CA GLU A 381 2.55 -0.59 8.40
C GLU A 381 3.28 -1.50 9.40
N ALA A 382 4.32 -2.22 8.95
CA ALA A 382 5.15 -3.06 9.83
C ALA A 382 5.99 -2.20 10.80
N LEU A 383 6.59 -1.13 10.30
CA LEU A 383 7.35 -0.16 11.11
C LEU A 383 6.45 0.51 12.17
N TRP A 384 5.21 0.89 11.83
CA TRP A 384 4.22 1.42 12.76
C TRP A 384 3.91 0.47 13.91
N LYS A 385 3.92 -0.84 13.64
CA LYS A 385 3.68 -1.88 14.65
C LYS A 385 4.93 -2.19 15.48
N GLY A 386 6.03 -1.46 15.25
CA GLY A 386 7.29 -1.68 15.96
C GLY A 386 7.95 -3.02 15.61
N ARG A 387 7.67 -3.56 14.42
CA ARG A 387 8.30 -4.81 13.99
C ARG A 387 9.69 -4.54 13.39
N PRO A 388 10.68 -5.39 13.67
CA PRO A 388 11.93 -5.36 12.94
C PRO A 388 11.67 -5.72 11.47
N VAL A 389 12.17 -4.89 10.56
CA VAL A 389 11.95 -5.04 9.12
C VAL A 389 13.29 -5.26 8.43
N VAL A 390 13.33 -6.24 7.52
CA VAL A 390 14.36 -6.40 6.49
C VAL A 390 13.72 -6.08 5.15
N ALA A 391 14.26 -5.14 4.41
CA ALA A 391 13.72 -4.79 3.10
C ALA A 391 14.83 -4.53 2.08
N THR A 392 14.50 -4.64 0.80
CA THR A 392 15.40 -4.21 -0.28
C THR A 392 15.37 -2.70 -0.45
N ALA A 393 16.52 -2.10 -0.78
CA ALA A 393 16.70 -0.67 -0.92
C ALA A 393 16.16 -0.16 -2.28
N VAL A 394 14.85 -0.29 -2.50
CA VAL A 394 14.18 0.11 -3.73
C VAL A 394 13.06 1.11 -3.46
N GLY A 395 12.92 2.08 -4.35
CA GLY A 395 11.85 3.08 -4.31
C GLY A 395 11.71 3.77 -2.96
N GLY A 396 10.49 4.06 -2.56
CA GLY A 396 10.18 4.75 -1.30
C GLY A 396 10.49 3.96 -0.03
N ILE A 397 10.90 2.70 -0.11
CA ILE A 397 11.39 1.94 1.06
C ILE A 397 12.65 2.62 1.64
N GLN A 398 13.52 3.15 0.77
CA GLN A 398 14.75 3.86 1.17
C GLN A 398 14.47 5.15 1.96
N ASP A 399 13.29 5.76 1.76
CA ASP A 399 12.89 6.96 2.49
C ASP A 399 12.32 6.61 3.87
N GLN A 400 11.86 5.38 4.05
CA GLN A 400 11.26 4.90 5.30
C GLN A 400 12.27 4.26 6.25
N ILE A 401 13.30 3.61 5.72
CA ILE A 401 14.31 2.90 6.51
C ILE A 401 15.67 3.59 6.38
N THR A 402 16.26 3.90 7.52
CA THR A 402 17.69 4.20 7.64
C THR A 402 18.36 2.95 8.15
N ASP A 403 19.18 2.34 7.32
CA ASP A 403 19.82 1.05 7.60
C ASP A 403 20.51 1.02 8.96
N GLY A 404 20.32 -0.07 9.71
CA GLY A 404 20.87 -0.28 11.06
C GLY A 404 20.28 0.62 12.15
N THR A 405 19.34 1.55 11.82
CA THR A 405 18.74 2.48 12.78
C THR A 405 17.29 2.13 13.09
N ASN A 406 16.44 1.95 12.08
CA ASN A 406 15.02 1.63 12.22
C ASN A 406 14.55 0.47 11.33
N GLY A 407 15.47 -0.32 10.82
CA GLY A 407 15.30 -1.48 9.98
C GLY A 407 16.62 -1.85 9.33
N LEU A 408 16.63 -2.90 8.54
CA LEU A 408 17.79 -3.31 7.74
C LEU A 408 17.44 -3.23 6.25
N LEU A 409 18.37 -2.68 5.45
CA LEU A 409 18.25 -2.57 4.01
C LEU A 409 19.29 -3.45 3.30
N VAL A 410 18.80 -4.21 2.32
CA VAL A 410 19.66 -4.95 1.38
C VAL A 410 19.79 -4.12 0.10
N PRO A 411 20.99 -3.66 -0.26
CA PRO A 411 21.18 -2.72 -1.38
C PRO A 411 20.78 -3.31 -2.75
N ASP A 412 21.14 -4.58 -2.98
CA ASP A 412 20.80 -5.29 -4.22
C ASP A 412 19.51 -6.09 -4.01
N PRO A 413 18.41 -5.77 -4.74
CA PRO A 413 17.16 -6.51 -4.58
C PRO A 413 17.23 -7.97 -5.04
N THR A 414 18.30 -8.38 -5.71
CA THR A 414 18.53 -9.79 -6.12
C THR A 414 19.40 -10.57 -5.15
N ASP A 415 19.97 -9.92 -4.13
CA ASP A 415 20.81 -10.55 -3.11
C ASP A 415 19.98 -11.34 -2.08
N LEU A 416 19.67 -12.58 -2.41
CA LEU A 416 18.92 -13.50 -1.56
C LEU A 416 19.67 -13.83 -0.26
N HIS A 417 20.98 -14.02 -0.35
CA HIS A 417 21.83 -14.31 0.81
C HIS A 417 21.87 -13.12 1.79
N GLY A 418 22.00 -11.89 1.29
CA GLY A 418 21.96 -10.67 2.11
C GLY A 418 20.64 -10.53 2.88
N VAL A 419 19.50 -10.86 2.24
CA VAL A 419 18.20 -10.86 2.92
C VAL A 419 18.19 -11.83 4.09
N MET A 420 18.63 -13.08 3.91
CA MET A 420 18.63 -14.08 4.98
C MET A 420 19.68 -13.80 6.07
N THR A 421 20.83 -13.26 5.70
CA THR A 421 21.84 -12.78 6.67
C THR A 421 21.24 -11.72 7.61
N CYS A 422 20.50 -10.75 7.06
CA CYS A 422 19.81 -9.74 7.86
C CYS A 422 18.73 -10.35 8.75
N VAL A 423 17.94 -11.30 8.24
CA VAL A 423 16.91 -12.02 9.02
C VAL A 423 17.56 -12.81 10.17
N ALA A 424 18.59 -13.62 9.88
CA ALA A 424 19.31 -14.41 10.88
C ALA A 424 19.89 -13.52 11.99
N ARG A 425 20.46 -12.37 11.62
CA ARG A 425 20.97 -11.39 12.59
C ARG A 425 19.88 -10.87 13.53
N LEU A 426 18.71 -10.48 13.01
CA LEU A 426 17.61 -9.99 13.84
C LEU A 426 17.07 -11.07 14.79
N LEU A 427 17.05 -12.33 14.34
CA LEU A 427 16.63 -13.46 15.16
C LEU A 427 17.65 -13.84 16.24
N ALA A 428 18.95 -13.64 15.97
CA ALA A 428 20.04 -13.91 16.91
C ALA A 428 20.27 -12.78 17.93
N GLU A 429 19.90 -11.54 17.60
CA GLU A 429 20.12 -10.34 18.39
C GLU A 429 18.79 -9.67 18.83
N PRO A 430 17.97 -10.29 19.75
CA PRO A 430 16.64 -9.77 20.09
C PRO A 430 16.64 -8.31 20.59
N ALA A 431 17.63 -7.94 21.40
CA ALA A 431 17.74 -6.56 21.89
C ALA A 431 18.03 -5.54 20.77
N PHE A 432 18.75 -5.94 19.72
CA PHE A 432 18.96 -5.12 18.53
C PHE A 432 17.67 -4.98 17.73
N ALA A 433 16.98 -6.10 17.50
CA ALA A 433 15.70 -6.12 16.79
C ALA A 433 14.63 -5.25 17.48
N GLU A 434 14.55 -5.31 18.83
CA GLU A 434 13.64 -4.47 19.62
C GLU A 434 13.97 -2.99 19.48
N ARG A 435 15.25 -2.60 19.56
CA ARG A 435 15.67 -1.19 19.35
C ARG A 435 15.30 -0.69 17.96
N LEU A 436 15.52 -1.50 16.91
CA LEU A 436 15.11 -1.14 15.55
C LEU A 436 13.60 -0.95 15.45
N GLY A 437 12.83 -1.86 16.02
CA GLY A 437 11.36 -1.79 16.04
C GLY A 437 10.85 -0.53 16.75
N GLN A 438 11.41 -0.19 17.90
CA GLN A 438 11.04 1.04 18.62
C GLN A 438 11.39 2.29 17.81
N ALA A 439 12.59 2.38 17.26
CA ALA A 439 13.01 3.50 16.42
C ALA A 439 12.14 3.63 15.14
N ALA A 440 11.71 2.48 14.58
CA ALA A 440 10.81 2.41 13.45
C ALA A 440 9.44 3.01 13.78
N HIS A 441 8.82 2.57 14.90
CA HIS A 441 7.55 3.10 15.36
C HIS A 441 7.61 4.62 15.58
N ASP A 442 8.65 5.09 16.26
CA ASP A 442 8.84 6.51 16.54
C ASP A 442 9.02 7.35 15.28
N ARG A 443 9.70 6.79 14.25
CA ARG A 443 9.85 7.45 12.95
C ARG A 443 8.51 7.54 12.22
N VAL A 444 7.74 6.43 12.12
CA VAL A 444 6.44 6.46 11.47
C VAL A 444 5.50 7.44 12.15
N ARG A 445 5.49 7.47 13.48
CA ARG A 445 4.69 8.43 14.26
C ARG A 445 4.97 9.88 13.89
N ARG A 446 6.24 10.24 13.63
CA ARG A 446 6.63 11.61 13.28
C ARG A 446 6.43 11.94 11.80
N GLU A 447 6.62 10.95 10.90
CA GLU A 447 6.86 11.24 9.49
C GLU A 447 5.83 10.63 8.53
N PHE A 448 5.05 9.62 8.97
CA PHE A 448 4.24 8.84 8.04
C PHE A 448 2.79 8.61 8.48
N LEU A 449 2.26 9.35 9.48
CA LEU A 449 0.85 9.28 9.84
C LEU A 449 -0.01 10.23 9.00
N SER A 450 -1.33 9.99 9.05
CA SER A 450 -2.34 10.70 8.25
C SER A 450 -2.44 12.19 8.56
N ASP A 451 -2.13 12.63 9.80
CA ASP A 451 -2.13 14.05 10.20
C ASP A 451 -1.15 14.88 9.37
N ARG A 452 0.11 14.40 9.23
CA ARG A 452 1.11 15.05 8.39
C ARG A 452 0.64 15.17 6.93
N HIS A 453 0.06 14.10 6.41
CA HIS A 453 -0.43 14.04 5.03
C HIS A 453 -1.56 15.04 4.78
N LEU A 454 -2.54 15.11 5.68
CA LEU A 454 -3.62 16.11 5.64
C LEU A 454 -3.05 17.54 5.66
N LEU A 455 -2.13 17.82 6.58
CA LEU A 455 -1.51 19.16 6.71
C LEU A 455 -0.74 19.57 5.46
N GLN A 456 -0.01 18.65 4.81
CA GLN A 456 0.71 18.93 3.57
C GLN A 456 -0.24 19.26 2.42
N TYR A 457 -1.44 18.64 2.36
CA TYR A 457 -2.44 19.05 1.38
C TYR A 457 -3.08 20.41 1.72
N VAL A 458 -3.26 20.74 3.00
CA VAL A 458 -3.70 22.10 3.40
C VAL A 458 -2.68 23.15 2.96
N ASP A 459 -1.39 22.88 3.15
CA ASP A 459 -0.30 23.77 2.71
C ASP A 459 -0.31 23.94 1.18
N LEU A 460 -0.45 22.82 0.45
CA LEU A 460 -0.50 22.85 -1.01
C LEU A 460 -1.70 23.62 -1.56
N VAL A 461 -2.86 23.47 -0.95
CA VAL A 461 -4.08 24.20 -1.33
C VAL A 461 -3.95 25.69 -1.04
N ASP A 462 -3.33 26.07 0.08
CA ASP A 462 -3.06 27.46 0.43
C ASP A 462 -2.14 28.16 -0.58
N GLU A 463 -1.18 27.42 -1.15
CA GLU A 463 -0.34 27.94 -2.25
C GLU A 463 -1.08 28.13 -3.58
N LEU A 464 -2.22 27.45 -3.77
CA LEU A 464 -2.98 27.45 -5.02
C LEU A 464 -4.12 28.46 -5.06
N LEU A 465 -4.66 28.82 -3.91
CA LEU A 465 -5.85 29.69 -3.79
C LEU A 465 -5.49 31.13 -3.49
#